data_04b6be1695d7abf6e82401c7a3b86b38
#
_entry.id   04b6be1695d7abf6e82401c7a3b86b38
#
_cell.length_a   1.000
_cell.length_b   1.000
_cell.length_c   1.000
_cell.angle_alpha   90.00
_cell.angle_beta   90.00
_cell.angle_gamma   90.00
#
_symmetry.space_group_name_H-M   'P 1'
#
loop_
_entity.id
_entity.type
_entity.pdbx_description
1 polymer ?
#
loop_
_entity_poly.entity_id
_entity_poly.type
_entity_poly.pdbx_seq_one_letter_code
_entity_poly.pdbx_strand_id
1 'polypeptide(L)'
;MIAYLSRTGNVKYIINKLNLPNVEITNDLILKEPFILFTYTDGLGEVPLKVENFLEKNHQFLKGVIATGNTNFGHNLFCKSADIISEKYNVPIIRKIELRGFQHDYDAIIEAYHKIIGVENN
;
A
#
# COMPACT_ATOMS: atom_id res chain seq x y z
N MET A 1 8.51 -7.22 -2.68
CA MET A 1 7.19 -7.79 -2.26
C MET A 1 6.21 -6.67 -1.96
N ILE A 2 4.98 -6.79 -2.42
CA ILE A 2 3.89 -5.91 -2.03
C ILE A 2 2.96 -6.69 -1.11
N ALA A 3 2.74 -6.17 0.11
CA ALA A 3 1.76 -6.72 1.03
C ALA A 3 0.50 -5.87 0.95
N TYR A 4 -0.64 -6.47 0.67
CA TYR A 4 -1.85 -5.70 0.40
C TYR A 4 -3.05 -6.20 1.17
N LEU A 5 -3.99 -5.27 1.39
CA LEU A 5 -5.33 -5.57 1.87
C LEU A 5 -6.34 -4.88 0.96
N SER A 6 -7.36 -5.60 0.54
CA SER A 6 -8.42 -5.07 -0.33
C SER A 6 -9.77 -5.35 0.30
N ARG A 7 -10.69 -4.38 0.22
CA ARG A 7 -12.05 -4.55 0.72
C ARG A 7 -13.09 -4.52 -0.39
N THR A 8 -13.05 -3.48 -1.22
CA THR A 8 -14.05 -3.29 -2.27
C THR A 8 -13.56 -3.72 -3.65
N GLY A 9 -12.34 -4.25 -3.73
CA GLY A 9 -11.77 -4.74 -4.97
C GLY A 9 -10.85 -3.78 -5.69
N ASN A 10 -10.75 -2.52 -5.28
CA ASN A 10 -9.90 -1.56 -5.97
C ASN A 10 -8.42 -1.91 -5.84
N VAL A 11 -7.96 -2.21 -4.62
CA VAL A 11 -6.57 -2.61 -4.40
C VAL A 11 -6.25 -3.88 -5.17
N LYS A 12 -7.11 -4.88 -5.08
CA LYS A 12 -6.90 -6.16 -5.78
C LYS A 12 -6.84 -5.97 -7.29
N TYR A 13 -7.69 -5.10 -7.83
CA TYR A 13 -7.67 -4.78 -9.26
C TYR A 13 -6.30 -4.23 -9.67
N ILE A 14 -5.77 -3.30 -8.89
CA ILE A 14 -4.47 -2.68 -9.19
C ILE A 14 -3.35 -3.70 -9.03
N ILE A 15 -3.38 -4.50 -7.98
CA ILE A 15 -2.38 -5.56 -7.75
C ILE A 15 -2.28 -6.46 -8.98
N ASN A 16 -3.42 -6.82 -9.57
CA ASN A 16 -3.43 -7.66 -10.77
C ASN A 16 -2.84 -6.95 -12.00
N LYS A 17 -2.96 -5.63 -12.06
CA LYS A 17 -2.38 -4.84 -13.15
C LYS A 17 -0.87 -4.68 -13.03
N LEU A 18 -0.36 -4.65 -11.80
CA LEU A 18 1.07 -4.40 -11.58
C LEU A 18 1.95 -5.58 -11.95
N ASN A 19 1.44 -6.78 -11.80
CA ASN A 19 2.19 -8.01 -12.06
C ASN A 19 3.54 -8.05 -11.32
N LEU A 20 3.53 -7.62 -10.07
CA LEU A 20 4.69 -7.64 -9.17
C LEU A 20 4.48 -8.68 -8.08
N PRO A 21 5.56 -9.17 -7.45
CA PRO A 21 5.41 -10.08 -6.32
C PRO A 21 4.52 -9.49 -5.23
N ASN A 22 3.51 -10.23 -4.81
CA ASN A 22 2.54 -9.72 -3.86
C ASN A 22 2.03 -10.83 -2.94
N VAL A 23 1.50 -10.41 -1.78
CA VAL A 23 0.89 -11.29 -0.81
C VAL A 23 -0.25 -10.56 -0.13
N GLU A 24 -1.35 -11.26 0.08
CA GLU A 24 -2.48 -10.70 0.81
C GLU A 24 -2.23 -10.76 2.31
N ILE A 25 -2.54 -9.65 3.00
CA ILE A 25 -2.36 -9.56 4.45
C ILE A 25 -3.37 -10.46 5.15
N THR A 26 -2.86 -11.32 6.02
CA THR A 26 -3.66 -12.16 6.92
C THR A 26 -3.22 -11.88 8.35
N ASN A 27 -4.00 -12.38 9.33
CA ASN A 27 -3.67 -12.17 10.74
C ASN A 27 -2.35 -12.81 11.14
N ASP A 28 -1.92 -13.84 10.42
CA ASP A 28 -0.73 -14.61 10.77
C ASP A 28 0.48 -14.30 9.90
N LEU A 29 0.33 -13.41 8.92
CA LEU A 29 1.41 -13.14 7.97
C LEU A 29 2.60 -12.49 8.65
N ILE A 30 3.77 -13.12 8.48
CA ILE A 30 5.06 -12.58 8.90
C ILE A 30 5.95 -12.51 7.67
N LEU A 31 6.45 -11.30 7.38
CA LEU A 31 7.37 -11.08 6.28
C LEU A 31 8.78 -10.89 6.82
N LYS A 32 9.75 -11.46 6.12
CA LYS A 32 11.17 -11.35 6.47
C LYS A 32 11.97 -10.76 5.32
N GLU A 33 11.33 -9.95 4.50
CA GLU A 33 11.97 -9.26 3.39
C GLU A 33 11.38 -7.88 3.22
N PRO A 34 12.10 -6.95 2.57
CA PRO A 34 11.57 -5.61 2.33
C PRO A 34 10.26 -5.66 1.55
N PHE A 35 9.30 -4.84 1.97
CA PHE A 35 8.00 -4.79 1.31
C PHE A 35 7.43 -3.39 1.26
N ILE A 36 6.52 -3.20 0.32
CA ILE A 36 5.69 -2.01 0.19
C ILE A 36 4.27 -2.39 0.60
N LEU A 37 3.66 -1.58 1.44
CA LEU A 37 2.27 -1.78 1.85
C LEU A 37 1.33 -1.14 0.83
N PHE A 38 0.28 -1.86 0.46
CA PHE A 38 -0.78 -1.32 -0.39
C PHE A 38 -2.12 -1.51 0.30
N THR A 39 -2.76 -0.41 0.67
CA THR A 39 -3.98 -0.44 1.46
C THR A 39 -5.03 0.53 0.95
N TYR A 40 -6.16 0.59 1.63
CA TYR A 40 -7.22 1.57 1.42
C TYR A 40 -7.38 2.40 2.70
N THR A 41 -8.24 3.41 2.65
CA THR A 41 -8.55 4.24 3.81
C THR A 41 -9.93 3.86 4.33
N ASP A 42 -10.03 3.60 5.62
CA ASP A 42 -11.27 3.17 6.24
C ASP A 42 -11.98 4.35 6.92
N GLY A 43 -13.28 4.23 7.08
CA GLY A 43 -14.09 5.21 7.81
C GLY A 43 -13.78 6.65 7.46
N LEU A 44 -13.48 7.46 8.46
CA LEU A 44 -13.16 8.89 8.32
C LEU A 44 -11.63 9.11 8.28
N GLY A 45 -10.94 8.33 7.47
CA GLY A 45 -9.51 8.50 7.29
C GLY A 45 -8.66 7.53 8.09
N GLU A 46 -9.23 6.42 8.53
CA GLU A 46 -8.55 5.49 9.42
C GLU A 46 -7.75 4.43 8.68
N VAL A 47 -6.68 3.98 9.31
CA VAL A 47 -5.96 2.79 8.84
C VAL A 47 -6.80 1.56 9.18
N PRO A 48 -7.05 0.64 8.24
CA PRO A 48 -7.78 -0.58 8.57
C PRO A 48 -7.10 -1.34 9.72
N LEU A 49 -7.90 -1.82 10.67
CA LEU A 49 -7.37 -2.48 11.86
C LEU A 49 -6.47 -3.67 11.51
N LYS A 50 -6.83 -4.42 10.49
CA LYS A 50 -6.03 -5.57 10.06
C LYS A 50 -4.65 -5.15 9.57
N VAL A 51 -4.55 -3.97 8.94
CA VAL A 51 -3.27 -3.40 8.51
C VAL A 51 -2.46 -2.95 9.73
N GLU A 52 -3.09 -2.30 10.70
CA GLU A 52 -2.38 -1.89 11.91
C GLU A 52 -1.78 -3.09 12.64
N ASN A 53 -2.56 -4.15 12.81
CA ASN A 53 -2.10 -5.36 13.47
C ASN A 53 -0.95 -6.02 12.69
N PHE A 54 -1.03 -6.03 11.38
CA PHE A 54 0.04 -6.56 10.53
C PHE A 54 1.32 -5.73 10.69
N LEU A 55 1.22 -4.41 10.68
CA LEU A 55 2.39 -3.54 10.78
C LEU A 55 3.06 -3.62 12.14
N GLU A 56 2.33 -3.87 13.22
CA GLU A 56 2.95 -4.06 14.53
C GLU A 56 4.00 -5.17 14.50
N LYS A 57 3.77 -6.20 13.71
CA LYS A 57 4.66 -7.36 13.62
C LYS A 57 5.69 -7.23 12.51
N ASN A 58 5.43 -6.42 11.48
CA ASN A 58 6.20 -6.47 10.24
C ASN A 58 6.83 -5.13 9.83
N HIS A 59 6.62 -4.06 10.59
CA HIS A 59 7.02 -2.71 10.14
C HIS A 59 8.53 -2.54 9.94
N GLN A 60 9.37 -3.37 10.54
CA GLN A 60 10.81 -3.25 10.39
C GLN A 60 11.27 -3.47 8.95
N PHE A 61 10.46 -4.15 8.14
CA PHE A 61 10.75 -4.37 6.72
C PHE A 61 9.94 -3.47 5.80
N LEU A 62 9.10 -2.59 6.35
CA LEU A 62 8.28 -1.68 5.55
C LEU A 62 9.16 -0.61 4.89
N LYS A 63 9.01 -0.43 3.57
CA LYS A 63 9.81 0.51 2.79
C LYS A 63 9.01 1.65 2.18
N GLY A 64 7.70 1.54 2.15
CA GLY A 64 6.85 2.58 1.58
C GLY A 64 5.40 2.18 1.63
N VAL A 65 4.51 3.12 1.32
CA VAL A 65 3.08 2.89 1.38
C VAL A 65 2.38 3.44 0.14
N ILE A 66 1.40 2.67 -0.35
CA ILE A 66 0.48 3.06 -1.41
C ILE A 66 -0.93 2.95 -0.84
N ALA A 67 -1.78 3.91 -1.13
CA ALA A 67 -3.18 3.83 -0.70
C ALA A 67 -4.13 4.22 -1.82
N THR A 68 -5.29 3.57 -1.84
CA THR A 68 -6.42 3.99 -2.65
C THR A 68 -7.39 4.76 -1.78
N GLY A 69 -8.16 5.63 -2.40
CA GLY A 69 -9.18 6.41 -1.72
C GLY A 69 -10.17 7.00 -2.69
N ASN A 70 -11.06 7.85 -2.17
CA ASN A 70 -12.09 8.51 -2.95
C ASN A 70 -12.10 10.00 -2.60
N THR A 71 -11.82 10.85 -3.59
CA THR A 71 -11.78 12.30 -3.38
C THR A 71 -13.14 12.89 -3.00
N ASN A 72 -14.23 12.15 -3.21
CA ASN A 72 -15.57 12.59 -2.80
C ASN A 72 -15.71 12.78 -1.29
N PHE A 73 -14.81 12.19 -0.49
CA PHE A 73 -14.80 12.37 0.97
C PHE A 73 -13.98 13.58 1.40
N GLY A 74 -13.46 14.37 0.45
CA GLY A 74 -12.70 15.58 0.70
C GLY A 74 -11.20 15.36 0.71
N HIS A 75 -10.44 16.44 0.50
CA HIS A 75 -8.97 16.36 0.42
C HIS A 75 -8.35 15.89 1.72
N ASN A 76 -8.92 16.27 2.85
CA ASN A 76 -8.35 15.91 4.16
C ASN A 76 -8.41 14.42 4.44
N LEU A 77 -9.32 13.70 3.81
CA LEU A 77 -9.51 12.27 4.04
C LEU A 77 -8.99 11.41 2.89
N PHE A 78 -8.63 12.04 1.77
CA PHE A 78 -8.17 11.29 0.60
C PHE A 78 -6.88 10.55 0.92
N CYS A 79 -6.94 9.22 0.91
CA CYS A 79 -5.80 8.35 1.20
C CYS A 79 -5.10 8.69 2.53
N LYS A 80 -5.87 9.13 3.52
CA LYS A 80 -5.37 9.53 4.83
C LYS A 80 -4.58 8.41 5.51
N SER A 81 -4.96 7.16 5.27
CA SER A 81 -4.22 6.02 5.82
C SER A 81 -2.75 6.03 5.44
N ALA A 82 -2.43 6.47 4.21
CA ALA A 82 -1.04 6.58 3.77
C ALA A 82 -0.29 7.63 4.57
N ASP A 83 -0.92 8.76 4.86
CA ASP A 83 -0.29 9.81 5.67
C ASP A 83 0.01 9.32 7.08
N ILE A 84 -0.93 8.62 7.69
CA ILE A 84 -0.78 8.08 9.04
C ILE A 84 0.37 7.08 9.10
N ILE A 85 0.42 6.17 8.15
CA ILE A 85 1.45 5.12 8.11
C ILE A 85 2.82 5.73 7.81
N SER A 86 2.88 6.64 6.85
CA SER A 86 4.12 7.32 6.49
C SER A 86 4.73 8.05 7.68
N GLU A 87 3.91 8.77 8.43
CA GLU A 87 4.36 9.51 9.60
C GLU A 87 4.79 8.59 10.73
N LYS A 88 3.96 7.57 11.01
CA LYS A 88 4.21 6.67 12.15
C LYS A 88 5.48 5.84 11.96
N TYR A 89 5.74 5.37 10.76
CA TYR A 89 6.85 4.46 10.48
C TYR A 89 7.99 5.10 9.70
N ASN A 90 7.88 6.39 9.39
CA ASN A 90 8.91 7.15 8.68
C ASN A 90 9.28 6.51 7.34
N VAL A 91 8.28 6.23 6.53
CA VAL A 91 8.46 5.66 5.18
C VAL A 91 7.78 6.58 4.16
N PRO A 92 8.25 6.60 2.90
CA PRO A 92 7.66 7.46 1.89
C PRO A 92 6.27 6.99 1.47
N ILE A 93 5.43 7.95 1.09
CA ILE A 93 4.20 7.67 0.37
C ILE A 93 4.56 7.53 -1.10
N ILE A 94 4.42 6.34 -1.63
CA ILE A 94 4.78 6.07 -3.02
C ILE A 94 3.74 6.65 -3.96
N ARG A 95 2.45 6.42 -3.64
CA ARG A 95 1.36 6.92 -4.48
C ARG A 95 0.05 6.92 -3.72
N LYS A 96 -0.75 7.96 -3.95
CA LYS A 96 -2.15 8.02 -3.56
C LYS A 96 -2.97 7.89 -4.82
N ILE A 97 -3.91 6.94 -4.85
CA ILE A 97 -4.63 6.59 -6.07
C ILE A 97 -6.12 6.76 -5.83
N GLU A 98 -6.80 7.44 -6.74
CA GLU A 98 -8.26 7.52 -6.69
C GLU A 98 -8.86 6.26 -7.29
N LEU A 99 -9.66 5.54 -6.49
CA LEU A 99 -10.38 4.34 -6.90
C LEU A 99 -9.42 3.30 -7.50
N ARG A 100 -9.57 2.99 -8.78
CA ARG A 100 -8.74 1.99 -9.47
C ARG A 100 -7.55 2.60 -10.19
N GLY A 101 -7.43 3.94 -10.19
CA GLY A 101 -6.33 4.62 -10.84
C GLY A 101 -6.32 4.48 -12.34
N PHE A 102 -5.20 4.87 -12.93
CA PHE A 102 -4.97 4.85 -14.37
C PHE A 102 -3.61 4.22 -14.66
N GLN A 103 -3.32 4.01 -15.93
CA GLN A 103 -2.06 3.40 -16.34
C GLN A 103 -0.84 4.15 -15.81
N HIS A 104 -0.87 5.48 -15.80
CA HIS A 104 0.26 6.25 -15.29
C HIS A 104 0.49 6.02 -13.78
N ASP A 105 -0.56 5.70 -13.03
CA ASP A 105 -0.40 5.33 -11.61
C ASP A 105 0.35 3.99 -11.50
N TYR A 106 -0.02 3.02 -12.33
CA TYR A 106 0.63 1.70 -12.31
C TYR A 106 2.09 1.79 -12.72
N ASP A 107 2.38 2.58 -13.76
CA ASP A 107 3.75 2.78 -14.22
C ASP A 107 4.61 3.43 -13.14
N ALA A 108 4.06 4.42 -12.42
CA ALA A 108 4.77 5.08 -11.33
C ALA A 108 5.07 4.12 -10.19
N ILE A 109 4.12 3.24 -9.86
CA ILE A 109 4.33 2.25 -8.81
C ILE A 109 5.41 1.26 -9.20
N ILE A 110 5.38 0.76 -10.43
CA ILE A 110 6.37 -0.20 -10.91
C ILE A 110 7.77 0.41 -10.86
N GLU A 111 7.91 1.65 -11.31
CA GLU A 111 9.19 2.36 -11.26
C GLU A 111 9.68 2.51 -9.82
N ALA A 112 8.81 2.96 -8.92
CA ALA A 112 9.16 3.12 -7.51
C ALA A 112 9.51 1.79 -6.86
N TYR A 113 8.78 0.73 -7.18
CA TYR A 113 9.06 -0.60 -6.66
C TYR A 113 10.48 -1.04 -7.00
N HIS A 114 10.88 -0.87 -8.25
CA HIS A 114 12.22 -1.27 -8.70
C HIS A 114 13.32 -0.44 -8.04
N LYS A 115 13.06 0.83 -7.75
CA LYS A 115 14.03 1.69 -7.06
C LYS A 115 14.17 1.33 -5.59
N ILE A 116 13.07 0.99 -4.93
CA ILE A 116 13.04 0.81 -3.47
C ILE A 116 13.36 -0.62 -3.09
N ILE A 117 12.74 -1.59 -3.76
CA ILE A 117 12.91 -3.02 -3.47
C ILE A 117 14.07 -3.59 -4.28
N GLY A 118 14.28 -3.05 -5.46
CA GLY A 118 15.26 -3.55 -6.41
C GLY A 118 14.65 -4.51 -7.42
N VAL A 119 15.39 -4.71 -8.50
CA VAL A 119 15.07 -5.70 -9.52
C VAL A 119 15.73 -7.00 -9.08
N GLU A 120 14.99 -8.11 -9.17
CA GLU A 120 15.62 -9.39 -8.92
C GLU A 120 16.64 -9.67 -9.98
N ASN A 121 17.86 -9.66 -9.55
CA ASN A 121 18.96 -10.02 -10.43
C ASN A 121 19.47 -11.33 -9.98
N ASN A 122 19.22 -12.24 -10.68
CA ASN A 122 19.77 -13.48 -10.30
C ASN A 122 20.58 -14.18 -11.24
#